data_b7314b38ff42e0ad1603654df8e59b9b
#
_entry.id   b7314b38ff42e0ad1603654df8e59b9b
#
_cell.length_a   1.000
_cell.length_b   1.000
_cell.length_c   1.000
_cell.angle_alpha   90.00
_cell.angle_beta   90.00
_cell.angle_gamma   90.00
#
_symmetry.space_group_name_H-M   'P 1'
#
loop_
_entity.id
_entity.type
_entity.pdbx_description
1 polymer ?
#
loop_
_entity_poly.entity_id
_entity_poly.type
_entity_poly.pdbx_seq_one_letter_code
_entity_poly.pdbx_strand_id
1 'polypeptide(L)'
;MTPLDILYTPIDAPAVPKFEIDKFINWCKNNGPVQDIFNRKDASKQIDPKLYPWNIAYAKTAGRWQSDFCEQFPELADYFSQAFGLNEKDVLEIILLPVKSEFAGLGFWHSDPDENGLRMYLENQDTEDSLLIRPTKEPHTSRPNVVVNRQGTSSHVQDKEYSAKIISNQQVFFLNNLRAIHAVKTNKPGALRIAVIIGGLGSMQTMKPELKDLIVRSAQKYSDAAILWTPEQ
;
A
#
# COMPACT_ATOMS: atom_id res chain seq x y z
N MET A 1 -1.56 -8.02 21.91
CA MET A 1 -1.14 -7.43 20.63
C MET A 1 -2.38 -6.90 19.92
N THR A 2 -2.32 -5.70 19.43
CA THR A 2 -3.35 -5.06 18.61
C THR A 2 -2.76 -4.72 17.23
N PRO A 3 -3.56 -4.43 16.20
CA PRO A 3 -3.01 -3.96 14.93
C PRO A 3 -2.14 -2.70 15.04
N LEU A 4 -2.34 -1.86 16.07
CA LEU A 4 -1.51 -0.68 16.32
C LEU A 4 -0.08 -1.01 16.76
N ASP A 5 0.15 -2.22 17.28
CA ASP A 5 1.48 -2.69 17.69
C ASP A 5 2.26 -3.31 16.52
N ILE A 6 1.64 -3.42 15.35
CA ILE A 6 2.20 -4.05 14.15
C ILE A 6 2.52 -2.95 13.14
N LEU A 7 3.77 -2.85 12.69
CA LEU A 7 4.18 -1.95 11.62
C LEU A 7 3.97 -2.57 10.24
N TYR A 8 4.32 -3.85 10.13
CA TYR A 8 4.20 -4.62 8.90
C TYR A 8 3.97 -6.10 9.23
N THR A 9 3.15 -6.75 8.44
CA THR A 9 3.05 -8.21 8.45
C THR A 9 2.53 -8.73 7.10
N PRO A 10 3.06 -9.84 6.58
CA PRO A 10 2.37 -10.61 5.54
C PRO A 10 1.00 -11.05 6.08
N ILE A 11 0.01 -11.15 5.22
CA ILE A 11 -1.34 -11.58 5.58
C ILE A 11 -1.59 -13.01 5.13
N ASP A 12 -2.18 -13.79 6.02
CA ASP A 12 -2.62 -15.15 5.73
C ASP A 12 -3.92 -15.12 4.91
N ALA A 13 -3.76 -14.98 3.60
CA ALA A 13 -4.85 -14.91 2.65
C ALA A 13 -4.78 -16.07 1.65
N PRO A 14 -5.92 -16.50 1.09
CA PRO A 14 -5.93 -17.47 -0.01
C PRO A 14 -5.14 -16.96 -1.22
N ALA A 15 -4.75 -17.87 -2.10
CA ALA A 15 -4.13 -17.48 -3.36
C ALA A 15 -5.11 -16.70 -4.24
N VAL A 16 -4.59 -15.67 -4.92
CA VAL A 16 -5.39 -14.89 -5.87
C VAL A 16 -5.77 -15.76 -7.08
N PRO A 17 -7.01 -15.72 -7.54
CA PRO A 17 -7.42 -16.46 -8.73
C PRO A 17 -6.67 -15.95 -9.97
N LYS A 18 -6.58 -16.80 -10.99
CA LYS A 18 -6.04 -16.38 -12.28
C LYS A 18 -6.98 -15.36 -12.92
N PHE A 19 -6.41 -14.29 -13.47
CA PHE A 19 -7.15 -13.28 -14.23
C PHE A 19 -6.30 -12.77 -15.41
N GLU A 20 -6.94 -12.13 -16.38
CA GLU A 20 -6.28 -11.57 -17.53
C GLU A 20 -5.64 -10.21 -17.19
N ILE A 21 -4.33 -10.21 -16.94
CA ILE A 21 -3.60 -9.02 -16.48
C ILE A 21 -3.68 -7.86 -17.48
N ASP A 22 -3.56 -8.13 -18.77
CA ASP A 22 -3.61 -7.07 -19.80
C ASP A 22 -5.01 -6.45 -19.91
N LYS A 23 -6.06 -7.26 -19.80
CA LYS A 23 -7.44 -6.77 -19.72
C LYS A 23 -7.61 -5.87 -18.51
N PHE A 24 -7.08 -6.27 -17.36
CA PHE A 24 -7.13 -5.50 -16.11
C PHE A 24 -6.40 -4.17 -16.22
N ILE A 25 -5.18 -4.16 -16.77
CA ILE A 25 -4.39 -2.95 -17.02
C ILE A 25 -5.15 -1.98 -17.93
N ASN A 26 -5.70 -2.49 -19.04
CA ASN A 26 -6.45 -1.67 -19.98
C ASN A 26 -7.73 -1.09 -19.35
N TRP A 27 -8.43 -1.88 -18.56
CA TRP A 27 -9.60 -1.40 -17.82
C TRP A 27 -9.24 -0.27 -16.85
N CYS A 28 -8.16 -0.40 -16.07
CA CYS A 28 -7.68 0.65 -15.17
C CYS A 28 -7.32 1.95 -15.94
N LYS A 29 -6.61 1.84 -17.05
CA LYS A 29 -6.22 2.99 -17.88
C LYS A 29 -7.42 3.73 -18.48
N ASN A 30 -8.43 2.99 -18.91
CA ASN A 30 -9.58 3.56 -19.61
C ASN A 30 -10.64 4.12 -18.64
N ASN A 31 -10.69 3.64 -17.42
CA ASN A 31 -11.74 3.96 -16.47
C ASN A 31 -11.25 4.74 -15.23
N GLY A 32 -9.96 4.92 -15.07
CA GLY A 32 -9.39 5.64 -13.94
C GLY A 32 -9.09 7.11 -14.25
N PRO A 33 -9.35 8.05 -13.32
CA PRO A 33 -8.78 9.37 -13.45
C PRO A 33 -7.26 9.27 -13.37
N VAL A 34 -6.59 9.95 -14.28
CA VAL A 34 -5.14 10.18 -14.15
C VAL A 34 -4.94 11.11 -12.97
N GLN A 35 -4.39 10.62 -11.89
CA GLN A 35 -3.93 11.51 -10.82
C GLN A 35 -2.57 12.08 -11.23
N ASP A 36 -2.57 13.33 -11.67
CA ASP A 36 -1.35 14.09 -11.79
C ASP A 36 -0.85 14.47 -10.38
N ILE A 37 -0.01 13.60 -9.84
CA ILE A 37 0.54 13.76 -8.50
C ILE A 37 1.46 14.99 -8.43
N PHE A 38 1.94 15.46 -9.58
CA PHE A 38 2.86 16.61 -9.68
C PHE A 38 2.16 17.96 -9.69
N ASN A 39 0.90 18.02 -10.13
CA ASN A 39 0.12 19.26 -10.23
C ASN A 39 -0.81 19.50 -9.04
N ARG A 40 -0.44 19.04 -7.85
CA ARG A 40 -1.18 19.40 -6.64
C ARG A 40 -1.07 20.91 -6.44
N LYS A 41 -2.22 21.59 -6.31
CA LYS A 41 -2.33 23.06 -6.13
C LYS A 41 -1.63 23.57 -4.87
N ASP A 42 -1.28 22.70 -3.94
CA ASP A 42 -0.62 23.03 -2.68
C ASP A 42 0.88 22.77 -2.82
N ALA A 43 1.64 23.83 -2.98
CA ALA A 43 3.11 23.78 -3.13
C ALA A 43 3.83 23.10 -1.95
N SER A 44 3.23 23.11 -0.75
CA SER A 44 3.78 22.43 0.44
C SER A 44 3.74 20.90 0.32
N LYS A 45 2.96 20.39 -0.62
CA LYS A 45 2.80 18.96 -0.93
C LYS A 45 3.46 18.54 -2.23
N GLN A 46 4.23 19.43 -2.87
CA GLN A 46 4.97 19.09 -4.06
C GLN A 46 6.16 18.21 -3.67
N ILE A 47 6.11 16.98 -4.17
CA ILE A 47 7.22 16.03 -4.05
C ILE A 47 8.22 16.37 -5.14
N ASP A 48 9.52 16.40 -4.79
CA ASP A 48 10.58 16.53 -5.81
C ASP A 48 10.39 15.42 -6.86
N PRO A 49 10.14 15.76 -8.13
CA PRO A 49 9.93 14.77 -9.19
C PRO A 49 11.07 13.78 -9.36
N LYS A 50 12.29 14.14 -8.93
CA LYS A 50 13.47 13.27 -8.96
C LYS A 50 13.43 12.16 -7.91
N LEU A 51 12.65 12.35 -6.83
CA LEU A 51 12.46 11.37 -5.77
C LEU A 51 11.25 10.45 -6.02
N TYR A 52 10.44 10.79 -7.01
CA TYR A 52 9.22 10.05 -7.30
C TYR A 52 9.48 8.98 -8.36
N PRO A 53 9.36 7.69 -8.00
CA PRO A 53 9.74 6.60 -8.90
C PRO A 53 8.75 6.36 -10.05
N TRP A 54 7.54 6.92 -9.97
CA TRP A 54 6.49 6.64 -10.95
C TRP A 54 6.25 7.83 -11.90
N ASN A 55 5.98 7.55 -13.16
CA ASN A 55 5.64 8.58 -14.13
C ASN A 55 4.25 9.17 -13.88
N ILE A 56 3.27 8.29 -13.77
CA ILE A 56 1.86 8.63 -13.61
C ILE A 56 1.24 7.52 -12.76
N ALA A 57 0.44 7.88 -11.77
CA ALA A 57 -0.40 6.93 -11.08
C ALA A 57 -1.81 6.99 -11.66
N TYR A 58 -2.31 5.87 -12.14
CA TYR A 58 -3.72 5.70 -12.47
C TYR A 58 -4.40 5.10 -11.25
N ALA A 59 -5.11 5.92 -10.50
CA ALA A 59 -5.87 5.44 -9.37
C ALA A 59 -7.34 5.28 -9.76
N LYS A 60 -7.89 4.11 -9.52
CA LYS A 60 -9.30 3.85 -9.63
C LYS A 60 -9.82 3.32 -8.31
N THR A 61 -10.83 3.99 -7.80
CA THR A 61 -11.58 3.48 -6.67
C THR A 61 -12.67 2.58 -7.20
N ALA A 62 -12.50 1.26 -7.05
CA ALA A 62 -13.56 0.29 -7.24
C ALA A 62 -14.43 0.24 -5.97
N GLY A 63 -14.75 1.43 -5.44
CA GLY A 63 -15.60 1.58 -4.29
C GLY A 63 -17.00 1.12 -4.61
N ARG A 64 -17.63 0.48 -3.64
CA ARG A 64 -19.01 0.00 -3.75
C ARG A 64 -19.19 -1.07 -4.82
N TRP A 65 -18.16 -1.90 -5.05
CA TRP A 65 -18.25 -2.97 -6.02
C TRP A 65 -18.99 -2.49 -7.27
N GLN A 66 -18.45 -1.44 -7.87
CA GLN A 66 -19.07 -0.87 -9.06
C GLN A 66 -19.36 -2.02 -10.01
N SER A 67 -20.56 -2.06 -10.53
CA SER A 67 -21.06 -3.14 -11.37
C SER A 67 -20.06 -3.51 -12.48
N ASP A 68 -19.36 -2.50 -13.03
CA ASP A 68 -18.36 -2.70 -14.06
C ASP A 68 -17.13 -3.53 -13.60
N PHE A 69 -16.67 -3.39 -12.35
CA PHE A 69 -15.58 -4.22 -11.82
C PHE A 69 -16.03 -5.67 -11.61
N CYS A 70 -17.18 -5.86 -10.96
CA CYS A 70 -17.72 -7.20 -10.70
C CYS A 70 -18.08 -7.93 -12.01
N GLU A 71 -18.58 -7.22 -13.00
CA GLU A 71 -18.91 -7.79 -14.31
C GLU A 71 -17.63 -8.14 -15.13
N GLN A 72 -16.60 -7.31 -15.06
CA GLN A 72 -15.37 -7.51 -15.82
C GLN A 72 -14.42 -8.51 -15.18
N PHE A 73 -14.40 -8.60 -13.83
CA PHE A 73 -13.47 -9.40 -13.04
C PHE A 73 -14.18 -10.13 -11.89
N PRO A 74 -15.19 -10.97 -12.18
CA PRO A 74 -16.00 -11.62 -11.16
C PRO A 74 -15.18 -12.48 -10.21
N GLU A 75 -14.14 -13.16 -10.70
CA GLU A 75 -13.28 -14.01 -9.86
C GLU A 75 -12.47 -13.18 -8.84
N LEU A 76 -12.02 -11.99 -9.24
CA LEU A 76 -11.34 -11.07 -8.30
C LEU A 76 -12.33 -10.46 -7.31
N ALA A 77 -13.53 -10.11 -7.76
CA ALA A 77 -14.57 -9.58 -6.88
C ALA A 77 -14.96 -10.61 -5.81
N ASP A 78 -15.17 -11.86 -6.21
CA ASP A 78 -15.46 -12.97 -5.31
C ASP A 78 -14.31 -13.23 -4.35
N TYR A 79 -13.06 -13.19 -4.84
CA TYR A 79 -11.88 -13.33 -4.01
C TYR A 79 -11.82 -12.28 -2.91
N PHE A 80 -11.95 -10.99 -3.24
CA PHE A 80 -11.91 -9.93 -2.26
C PHE A 80 -13.08 -10.00 -1.27
N SER A 81 -14.25 -10.41 -1.73
CA SER A 81 -15.41 -10.63 -0.87
C SER A 81 -15.18 -11.77 0.11
N GLN A 82 -14.72 -12.93 -0.36
CA GLN A 82 -14.56 -14.13 0.47
C GLN A 82 -13.35 -14.04 1.39
N ALA A 83 -12.21 -13.55 0.88
CA ALA A 83 -10.97 -13.50 1.66
C ALA A 83 -10.97 -12.40 2.73
N PHE A 84 -11.65 -11.28 2.48
CA PHE A 84 -11.59 -10.08 3.34
C PHE A 84 -12.97 -9.59 3.80
N GLY A 85 -14.03 -10.31 3.50
CA GLY A 85 -15.39 -9.94 3.88
C GLY A 85 -15.86 -8.62 3.27
N LEU A 86 -15.30 -8.24 2.10
CA LEU A 86 -15.69 -7.01 1.43
C LEU A 86 -17.06 -7.14 0.77
N ASN A 87 -17.81 -6.05 0.74
CA ASN A 87 -19.10 -5.95 0.10
C ASN A 87 -19.25 -4.59 -0.62
N GLU A 88 -20.40 -4.36 -1.24
CA GLU A 88 -20.69 -3.16 -2.02
C GLU A 88 -20.47 -1.81 -1.29
N LYS A 89 -20.40 -1.82 0.05
CA LYS A 89 -20.15 -0.62 0.87
C LYS A 89 -18.67 -0.37 1.13
N ASP A 90 -17.83 -1.37 0.88
CA ASP A 90 -16.40 -1.28 1.12
C ASP A 90 -15.68 -0.66 -0.07
N VAL A 91 -14.51 -0.09 0.19
CA VAL A 91 -13.68 0.54 -0.83
C VAL A 91 -12.51 -0.36 -1.18
N LEU A 92 -12.33 -0.60 -2.46
CA LEU A 92 -11.14 -1.20 -3.03
C LEU A 92 -10.48 -0.14 -3.93
N GLU A 93 -9.27 0.28 -3.61
CA GLU A 93 -8.51 1.20 -4.45
C GLU A 93 -7.46 0.42 -5.26
N ILE A 94 -7.42 0.68 -6.56
CA ILE A 94 -6.50 0.06 -7.50
C ILE A 94 -5.62 1.14 -8.09
N ILE A 95 -4.30 0.98 -8.00
CA ILE A 95 -3.34 1.97 -8.45
C ILE A 95 -2.32 1.32 -9.38
N LEU A 96 -2.28 1.78 -10.63
CA LEU A 96 -1.21 1.43 -11.57
C LEU A 96 -0.02 2.35 -11.34
N LEU A 97 1.14 1.77 -11.08
CA LEU A 97 2.38 2.46 -10.76
C LEU A 97 3.50 2.04 -11.73
N PRO A 98 3.56 2.61 -12.95
CA PRO A 98 4.68 2.37 -13.84
C PRO A 98 5.93 3.09 -13.33
N VAL A 99 6.98 2.34 -13.03
CA VAL A 99 8.27 2.91 -12.60
C VAL A 99 8.90 3.64 -13.78
N LYS A 100 9.47 4.82 -13.55
CA LYS A 100 10.21 5.58 -14.57
C LYS A 100 11.37 4.76 -15.12
N SER A 101 11.59 4.86 -16.43
CA SER A 101 12.67 4.15 -17.11
C SER A 101 14.08 4.54 -16.63
N GLU A 102 14.23 5.74 -16.11
CA GLU A 102 15.47 6.28 -15.58
C GLU A 102 15.61 6.15 -14.07
N PHE A 103 14.58 5.62 -13.38
CA PHE A 103 14.57 5.55 -11.92
C PHE A 103 14.99 4.17 -11.42
N ALA A 104 16.06 4.15 -10.65
CA ALA A 104 16.44 3.02 -9.83
C ALA A 104 16.92 3.54 -8.46
N GLY A 105 16.56 2.84 -7.40
CA GLY A 105 16.97 3.18 -6.04
C GLY A 105 15.82 3.51 -5.11
N LEU A 106 16.10 4.32 -4.10
CA LEU A 106 15.15 4.65 -3.04
C LEU A 106 14.23 5.79 -3.48
N GLY A 107 12.93 5.56 -3.37
CA GLY A 107 11.89 6.58 -3.46
C GLY A 107 11.90 7.51 -2.24
N PHE A 108 10.89 8.37 -2.15
CA PHE A 108 10.76 9.28 -1.01
C PHE A 108 10.11 8.59 0.19
N TRP A 109 10.49 9.07 1.37
CA TRP A 109 9.87 8.63 2.62
C TRP A 109 8.56 9.38 2.85
N HIS A 110 7.50 8.65 3.17
CA HIS A 110 6.17 9.23 3.42
C HIS A 110 5.31 8.31 4.30
N SER A 111 4.22 8.86 4.78
CA SER A 111 3.07 8.09 5.28
C SER A 111 1.84 8.47 4.47
N ASP A 112 0.99 7.51 4.20
CA ASP A 112 -0.29 7.75 3.54
C ASP A 112 -1.35 8.03 4.60
N PRO A 113 -2.00 9.20 4.60
CA PRO A 113 -2.74 9.68 5.77
C PRO A 113 -4.00 8.89 6.08
N ASP A 114 -4.61 8.29 5.07
CA ASP A 114 -5.91 7.62 5.19
C ASP A 114 -5.85 6.12 4.89
N GLU A 115 -4.65 5.58 4.63
CA GLU A 115 -4.47 4.23 4.08
C GLU A 115 -3.91 3.25 5.11
N ASN A 116 -4.64 3.02 6.19
CA ASN A 116 -4.37 1.93 7.12
C ASN A 116 -5.16 0.68 6.71
N GLY A 117 -4.90 0.23 5.51
CA GLY A 117 -5.56 -0.94 4.97
C GLY A 117 -4.59 -2.09 4.73
N LEU A 118 -5.16 -3.22 4.39
CA LEU A 118 -4.41 -4.29 3.76
C LEU A 118 -3.99 -3.84 2.37
N ARG A 119 -2.82 -4.24 1.96
CA ARG A 119 -2.26 -3.92 0.64
C ARG A 119 -1.85 -5.18 -0.07
N MET A 120 -1.90 -5.13 -1.38
CA MET A 120 -1.46 -6.22 -2.24
C MET A 120 -0.82 -5.63 -3.49
N TYR A 121 0.17 -6.31 -4.04
CA TYR A 121 0.58 -6.10 -5.42
C TYR A 121 -0.01 -7.22 -6.28
N LEU A 122 -1.04 -6.91 -7.07
CA LEU A 122 -1.59 -7.84 -8.07
C LEU A 122 -0.56 -8.18 -9.14
N GLU A 123 0.29 -7.20 -9.48
CA GLU A 123 1.44 -7.37 -10.35
C GLU A 123 2.61 -6.57 -9.78
N ASN A 124 3.77 -7.18 -9.75
CA ASN A 124 5.01 -6.52 -9.43
C ASN A 124 6.13 -7.11 -10.29
N GLN A 125 6.54 -6.39 -11.32
CA GLN A 125 7.60 -6.81 -12.23
C GLN A 125 9.01 -6.57 -11.66
N ASP A 126 9.13 -5.89 -10.53
CA ASP A 126 10.39 -5.72 -9.78
C ASP A 126 10.35 -6.62 -8.54
N THR A 127 10.83 -7.86 -8.71
CA THR A 127 10.82 -8.88 -7.65
C THR A 127 11.89 -8.65 -6.58
N GLU A 128 12.80 -7.70 -6.78
CA GLU A 128 13.83 -7.34 -5.81
C GLU A 128 13.46 -6.11 -4.97
N ASP A 129 12.26 -5.59 -5.16
CA ASP A 129 11.76 -4.47 -4.39
C ASP A 129 11.80 -4.73 -2.89
N SER A 130 12.15 -3.68 -2.17
CA SER A 130 12.09 -3.67 -0.72
C SER A 130 11.20 -2.53 -0.24
N LEU A 131 10.35 -2.81 0.72
CA LEU A 131 9.63 -1.80 1.48
C LEU A 131 10.47 -1.46 2.71
N LEU A 132 10.98 -0.23 2.76
CA LEU A 132 11.69 0.27 3.91
C LEU A 132 10.72 0.96 4.87
N ILE A 133 10.86 0.71 6.15
CA ILE A 133 9.93 1.16 7.19
C ILE A 133 10.72 1.77 8.33
N ARG A 134 10.34 2.99 8.76
CA ARG A 134 10.86 3.61 9.98
C ARG A 134 9.71 3.91 10.93
N PRO A 135 9.78 3.45 12.16
CA PRO A 135 8.77 3.73 13.17
C PRO A 135 8.71 5.22 13.49
N THR A 136 7.54 5.67 13.89
CA THR A 136 7.38 7.00 14.52
C THR A 136 7.49 6.89 16.03
N LYS A 137 7.97 7.94 16.72
CA LYS A 137 8.07 7.99 18.17
C LYS A 137 6.69 7.88 18.82
N GLU A 138 5.74 8.57 18.22
CA GLU A 138 4.34 8.56 18.63
C GLU A 138 3.43 8.25 17.42
N PRO A 139 2.21 7.76 17.65
CA PRO A 139 1.26 7.57 16.57
C PRO A 139 0.93 8.93 15.92
N HIS A 140 0.77 8.96 14.61
CA HIS A 140 0.18 10.11 13.96
C HIS A 140 -1.29 10.23 14.38
N THR A 141 -1.63 11.24 15.13
CA THR A 141 -3.00 11.48 15.64
C THR A 141 -3.85 12.29 14.66
N SER A 142 -3.24 12.91 13.68
CA SER A 142 -3.90 13.70 12.65
C SER A 142 -3.23 13.44 11.30
N ARG A 143 -4.00 13.50 10.26
CA ARG A 143 -3.72 13.21 8.85
C ARG A 143 -2.67 14.14 8.20
N PRO A 144 -1.40 14.15 8.54
CA PRO A 144 -0.45 14.78 7.67
C PRO A 144 0.06 13.72 6.71
N ASN A 145 -0.01 13.99 5.41
CA ASN A 145 0.96 13.44 4.48
C ASN A 145 2.33 13.88 4.98
N VAL A 146 2.95 13.08 5.84
CA VAL A 146 4.29 13.38 6.30
C VAL A 146 5.23 12.98 5.17
N VAL A 147 5.45 13.90 4.26
CA VAL A 147 6.58 13.80 3.34
C VAL A 147 7.79 14.20 4.17
N VAL A 148 8.62 13.21 4.45
CA VAL A 148 9.88 13.43 5.14
C VAL A 148 10.96 13.75 4.10
N ASN A 149 12.05 14.37 4.55
CA ASN A 149 13.20 14.64 3.70
C ASN A 149 13.72 13.32 3.05
N ARG A 150 14.64 13.44 2.09
CA ARG A 150 15.21 12.31 1.36
C ARG A 150 15.82 11.24 2.26
N GLN A 151 16.32 11.63 3.43
CA GLN A 151 16.93 10.73 4.42
C GLN A 151 15.91 10.03 5.32
N GLY A 152 14.62 10.41 5.26
CA GLY A 152 13.60 9.87 6.14
C GLY A 152 13.80 10.26 7.60
N THR A 153 14.50 11.38 7.85
CA THR A 153 14.78 11.87 9.19
C THR A 153 13.85 13.00 9.57
N SER A 154 13.24 12.91 10.70
CA SER A 154 12.52 14.01 11.37
C SER A 154 12.56 13.79 12.87
N SER A 155 12.30 14.83 13.66
CA SER A 155 12.23 14.72 15.11
C SER A 155 11.16 13.72 15.61
N HIS A 156 10.22 13.34 14.75
CA HIS A 156 9.12 12.43 15.04
C HIS A 156 9.36 10.98 14.61
N VAL A 157 10.48 10.69 13.94
CA VAL A 157 10.83 9.37 13.41
C VAL A 157 11.95 8.77 14.24
N GLN A 158 11.87 7.47 14.51
CA GLN A 158 12.97 6.73 15.15
C GLN A 158 14.11 6.51 14.15
N ASP A 159 15.33 6.42 14.66
CA ASP A 159 16.50 6.14 13.79
C ASP A 159 16.55 4.69 13.30
N LYS A 160 15.68 3.83 13.81
CA LYS A 160 15.62 2.42 13.46
C LYS A 160 14.93 2.21 12.11
N GLU A 161 15.58 1.50 11.21
CA GLU A 161 15.06 1.14 9.88
C GLU A 161 14.88 -0.37 9.77
N TYR A 162 13.76 -0.75 9.17
CA TYR A 162 13.45 -2.13 8.84
C TYR A 162 13.27 -2.27 7.34
N SER A 163 13.62 -3.44 6.80
CA SER A 163 13.35 -3.81 5.42
C SER A 163 12.37 -4.97 5.37
N ALA A 164 11.23 -4.76 4.75
CA ALA A 164 10.29 -5.82 4.45
C ALA A 164 10.41 -6.16 2.96
N LYS A 165 10.82 -7.39 2.66
CA LYS A 165 10.92 -7.84 1.28
C LYS A 165 9.53 -8.09 0.72
N ILE A 166 9.20 -7.41 -0.36
CA ILE A 166 7.97 -7.66 -1.14
C ILE A 166 8.29 -8.80 -2.10
N ILE A 167 8.04 -10.02 -1.65
CA ILE A 167 8.64 -11.23 -2.22
C ILE A 167 7.95 -11.70 -3.49
N SER A 168 6.67 -11.38 -3.71
CA SER A 168 5.96 -11.95 -4.85
C SER A 168 4.84 -11.07 -5.34
N ASN A 169 4.49 -11.28 -6.59
CA ASN A 169 3.16 -10.92 -7.09
C ASN A 169 2.11 -11.49 -6.15
N GLN A 170 1.08 -10.72 -5.90
CA GLN A 170 -0.13 -11.17 -5.20
C GLN A 170 0.04 -11.41 -3.69
N GLN A 171 1.13 -10.97 -3.10
CA GLN A 171 1.25 -10.99 -1.64
C GLN A 171 0.42 -9.89 -1.01
N VAL A 172 -0.51 -10.28 -0.15
CA VAL A 172 -1.23 -9.35 0.72
C VAL A 172 -0.38 -9.07 1.96
N PHE A 173 -0.31 -7.82 2.35
CA PHE A 173 0.38 -7.39 3.55
C PHE A 173 -0.36 -6.23 4.23
N PHE A 174 -0.11 -6.06 5.51
CA PHE A 174 -0.53 -4.91 6.27
C PHE A 174 0.65 -3.96 6.46
N LEU A 175 0.39 -2.66 6.31
CA LEU A 175 1.34 -1.58 6.61
C LEU A 175 0.64 -0.51 7.43
N ASN A 176 1.21 -0.19 8.59
CA ASN A 176 0.64 0.75 9.54
C ASN A 176 1.18 2.17 9.35
N ASN A 177 0.47 2.98 8.60
CA ASN A 177 0.87 4.37 8.36
C ASN A 177 0.65 5.32 9.56
N LEU A 178 -0.03 4.88 10.62
CA LEU A 178 -0.14 5.66 11.85
C LEU A 178 1.12 5.59 12.70
N ARG A 179 1.89 4.52 12.56
CA ARG A 179 3.06 4.22 13.39
C ARG A 179 4.37 4.22 12.62
N ALA A 180 4.31 4.42 11.30
CA ALA A 180 5.50 4.36 10.46
C ALA A 180 5.44 5.30 9.26
N ILE A 181 6.61 5.74 8.84
CA ILE A 181 6.83 6.21 7.49
C ILE A 181 7.46 5.09 6.68
N HIS A 182 7.25 5.11 5.38
CA HIS A 182 7.81 4.11 4.50
C HIS A 182 8.36 4.70 3.21
N ALA A 183 9.24 3.94 2.57
CA ALA A 183 9.74 4.21 1.23
C ALA A 183 9.89 2.90 0.47
N VAL A 184 9.72 2.96 -0.84
CA VAL A 184 9.94 1.79 -1.71
C VAL A 184 11.26 1.95 -2.42
N LYS A 185 12.11 0.92 -2.35
CA LYS A 185 13.32 0.82 -3.14
C LYS A 185 13.02 0.00 -4.38
N THR A 186 13.22 0.60 -5.55
CA THR A 186 13.03 -0.06 -6.85
C THR A 186 14.39 -0.40 -7.46
N ASN A 187 14.49 -1.58 -8.06
CA ASN A 187 15.73 -2.05 -8.70
C ASN A 187 15.58 -2.22 -10.21
N LYS A 188 14.34 -2.25 -10.71
CA LYS A 188 14.05 -2.46 -12.13
C LYS A 188 13.35 -1.25 -12.76
N PRO A 189 14.11 -0.37 -13.44
CA PRO A 189 13.52 0.72 -14.22
C PRO A 189 12.49 0.21 -15.23
N GLY A 190 11.40 0.96 -15.42
CA GLY A 190 10.35 0.61 -16.37
C GLY A 190 9.41 -0.51 -15.93
N ALA A 191 9.62 -1.10 -14.76
CA ALA A 191 8.71 -2.14 -14.22
C ALA A 191 7.31 -1.59 -13.98
N LEU A 192 6.30 -2.43 -14.16
CA LEU A 192 4.93 -2.12 -13.77
C LEU A 192 4.62 -2.73 -12.40
N ARG A 193 3.94 -1.95 -11.57
CA ARG A 193 3.33 -2.40 -10.34
C ARG A 193 1.85 -2.06 -10.35
N ILE A 194 1.02 -3.01 -9.92
CA ILE A 194 -0.40 -2.79 -9.68
C ILE A 194 -0.63 -2.98 -8.18
N ALA A 195 -0.80 -1.87 -7.49
CA ALA A 195 -1.11 -1.87 -6.07
C ALA A 195 -2.63 -1.89 -5.84
N VAL A 196 -3.07 -2.66 -4.87
CA VAL A 196 -4.47 -2.68 -4.41
C VAL A 196 -4.50 -2.42 -2.92
N ILE A 197 -5.36 -1.49 -2.50
CA ILE A 197 -5.66 -1.19 -1.10
C ILE A 197 -7.01 -1.79 -0.79
N ILE A 198 -7.04 -2.71 0.18
CA ILE A 198 -8.18 -3.54 0.53
C ILE A 198 -8.78 -3.05 1.85
N GLY A 199 -10.10 -2.91 1.90
CA GLY A 199 -10.80 -2.53 3.14
C GLY A 199 -10.97 -1.04 3.36
N GLY A 200 -10.68 -0.26 2.33
CA GLY A 200 -11.00 1.17 2.26
C GLY A 200 -9.93 2.09 2.79
N LEU A 201 -10.08 3.33 2.36
CA LEU A 201 -9.40 4.49 2.92
C LEU A 201 -10.03 4.75 4.29
N GLY A 202 -9.43 4.27 5.34
CA GLY A 202 -9.98 4.45 6.66
C GLY A 202 -8.94 4.37 7.76
N SER A 203 -9.21 5.07 8.84
CA SER A 203 -8.39 4.94 10.05
C SER A 203 -8.53 3.51 10.58
N MET A 204 -7.54 3.05 11.35
CA MET A 204 -7.64 1.79 12.11
C MET A 204 -8.95 1.69 12.93
N GLN A 205 -9.56 2.83 13.26
CA GLN A 205 -10.82 2.87 14.01
C GLN A 205 -12.00 2.36 13.18
N THR A 206 -12.02 2.66 11.90
CA THR A 206 -13.12 2.28 10.98
C THR A 206 -12.93 0.92 10.32
N MET A 207 -11.75 0.30 10.47
CA MET A 207 -11.49 -1.04 9.95
C MET A 207 -12.40 -2.08 10.61
N LYS A 208 -12.93 -2.98 9.81
CA LYS A 208 -13.78 -4.09 10.28
C LYS A 208 -13.06 -4.94 11.33
N PRO A 209 -13.75 -5.39 12.39
CA PRO A 209 -13.15 -6.25 13.42
C PRO A 209 -12.47 -7.48 12.84
N GLU A 210 -13.07 -8.14 11.85
CA GLU A 210 -12.56 -9.34 11.20
C GLU A 210 -11.21 -9.10 10.52
N LEU A 211 -11.02 -7.92 9.91
CA LEU A 211 -9.73 -7.53 9.31
C LEU A 211 -8.68 -7.24 10.38
N LYS A 212 -9.07 -6.63 11.51
CA LYS A 212 -8.17 -6.44 12.66
C LYS A 212 -7.68 -7.77 13.22
N ASP A 213 -8.59 -8.72 13.39
CA ASP A 213 -8.28 -10.07 13.86
C ASP A 213 -7.40 -10.83 12.86
N LEU A 214 -7.65 -10.67 11.56
CA LEU A 214 -6.82 -11.26 10.50
C LEU A 214 -5.38 -10.72 10.57
N ILE A 215 -5.19 -9.41 10.75
CA ILE A 215 -3.87 -8.78 10.87
C ILE A 215 -3.11 -9.36 12.08
N VAL A 216 -3.76 -9.43 13.24
CA VAL A 216 -3.13 -9.93 14.47
C VAL A 216 -2.76 -11.41 14.35
N ARG A 217 -3.66 -12.24 13.86
CA ARG A 217 -3.37 -13.68 13.64
C ARG A 217 -2.26 -13.89 12.62
N SER A 218 -2.24 -13.08 11.55
CA SER A 218 -1.18 -13.14 10.54
C SER A 218 0.18 -12.76 11.13
N ALA A 219 0.26 -11.73 11.95
CA ALA A 219 1.50 -11.34 12.60
C ALA A 219 2.00 -12.41 13.58
N GLN A 220 1.12 -13.13 14.23
CA GLN A 220 1.48 -14.28 15.07
C GLN A 220 1.99 -15.46 14.25
N LYS A 221 1.32 -15.76 13.13
CA LYS A 221 1.70 -16.85 12.21
C LYS A 221 3.04 -16.59 11.52
N TYR A 222 3.28 -15.34 11.11
CA TYR A 222 4.49 -14.90 10.39
C TYR A 222 5.41 -14.09 11.30
N SER A 223 5.59 -14.52 12.55
CA SER A 223 6.36 -13.77 13.56
C SER A 223 7.77 -13.40 13.12
N ASP A 224 8.41 -14.23 12.30
CA ASP A 224 9.76 -13.98 11.78
C ASP A 224 9.82 -12.89 10.70
N ALA A 225 8.69 -12.61 10.05
CA ALA A 225 8.56 -11.60 8.99
C ALA A 225 7.80 -10.35 9.46
N ALA A 226 7.06 -10.44 10.56
CA ALA A 226 6.32 -9.33 11.13
C ALA A 226 7.27 -8.34 11.79
N ILE A 227 7.01 -7.05 11.56
CA ILE A 227 7.74 -5.95 12.19
C ILE A 227 6.80 -5.29 13.21
N LEU A 228 7.19 -5.35 14.48
CA LEU A 228 6.41 -4.77 15.56
C LEU A 228 6.92 -3.38 15.93
N TRP A 229 5.99 -2.53 16.32
CA TRP A 229 6.32 -1.23 16.88
C TRP A 229 6.82 -1.38 18.30
N THR A 230 7.93 -0.72 18.60
CA THR A 230 8.46 -0.61 19.96
C THR A 230 8.68 0.86 20.29
N PRO A 231 8.28 1.35 21.48
CA PRO A 231 8.67 2.69 21.91
C PRO A 231 10.20 2.83 21.89
N GLU A 232 10.69 4.04 21.62
CA GLU A 232 12.10 4.34 21.93
C GLU A 232 12.32 4.19 23.44
N GLN A 233 13.35 3.46 23.80
CA GLN A 233 13.85 3.39 25.18
C GLN A 233 14.67 4.61 25.51
#